data_950c0718e4efbb56912f0cb0a95de175
#
_entry.id   950c0718e4efbb56912f0cb0a95de175
#
_cell.length_a   1.000
_cell.length_b   1.000
_cell.length_c   1.000
_cell.angle_alpha   90.00
_cell.angle_beta   90.00
_cell.angle_gamma   90.00
#
_symmetry.space_group_name_H-M   'P 1'
#
loop_
_entity.id
_entity.type
_entity.pdbx_description
1 polymer ?
#
loop_
_entity_poly.entity_id
_entity_poly.type
_entity_poly.pdbx_seq_one_letter_code
_entity_poly.pdbx_strand_id
1 'polypeptide(L)'
;MQLKPEEISKVIRSQIKYYENAIQQNETGTILMVGDGIARASGLVNCMSGELLEFEDGSFGMAQNLEENSVSIVIFGSDENIGEGQTVKRTGKVVSVPVGDAMVGRVVNALGQPIDGAGPIDTKEFRPIESKAPGICERRSVYQPLQTGIKAIDSM
;
A
#
# COMPACT_ATOMS: atom_id res chain seq x y z
N MET A 1 3.52 48.65 -19.99
CA MET A 1 4.43 47.53 -20.38
C MET A 1 3.57 46.52 -21.14
N GLN A 2 3.69 46.48 -22.46
CA GLN A 2 2.94 45.50 -23.29
C GLN A 2 3.81 44.24 -23.39
N LEU A 3 3.35 43.13 -22.84
CA LEU A 3 3.98 41.83 -22.98
C LEU A 3 3.86 41.40 -24.45
N LYS A 4 4.96 41.00 -25.07
CA LYS A 4 4.97 40.52 -26.46
C LYS A 4 4.25 39.16 -26.53
N PRO A 5 3.47 38.87 -27.59
CA PRO A 5 2.73 37.60 -27.73
C PRO A 5 3.61 36.35 -27.60
N GLU A 6 4.88 36.43 -27.96
CA GLU A 6 5.87 35.36 -27.86
C GLU A 6 6.26 35.03 -26.39
N GLU A 7 6.31 36.06 -25.53
CA GLU A 7 6.61 35.88 -24.10
C GLU A 7 5.43 35.24 -23.38
N ILE A 8 4.20 35.62 -23.74
CA ILE A 8 2.99 34.97 -23.18
C ILE A 8 2.92 33.51 -23.58
N SER A 9 3.22 33.17 -24.85
CA SER A 9 3.26 31.81 -25.35
C SER A 9 4.33 30.95 -24.63
N LYS A 10 5.49 31.53 -24.30
CA LYS A 10 6.56 30.85 -23.56
C LYS A 10 6.16 30.57 -22.12
N VAL A 11 5.51 31.53 -21.46
CA VAL A 11 5.04 31.37 -20.06
C VAL A 11 3.92 30.34 -20.00
N ILE A 12 2.98 30.35 -20.94
CA ILE A 12 1.90 29.35 -21.02
C ILE A 12 2.48 27.95 -21.25
N ARG A 13 3.41 27.77 -22.17
CA ARG A 13 4.05 26.48 -22.42
C ARG A 13 4.85 25.98 -21.23
N SER A 14 5.54 26.86 -20.52
CA SER A 14 6.26 26.47 -19.30
C SER A 14 5.32 26.09 -18.17
N GLN A 15 4.19 26.81 -18.01
CA GLN A 15 3.17 26.44 -17.02
C GLN A 15 2.45 25.14 -17.35
N ILE A 16 2.12 24.88 -18.61
CA ILE A 16 1.54 23.61 -19.05
C ILE A 16 2.50 22.45 -18.75
N LYS A 17 3.79 22.60 -19.08
CA LYS A 17 4.82 21.59 -18.78
C LYS A 17 4.98 21.35 -17.27
N TYR A 18 4.84 22.39 -16.48
CA TYR A 18 4.89 22.31 -15.01
C TYR A 18 3.63 21.62 -14.45
N TYR A 19 2.48 21.86 -15.08
CA TYR A 19 1.20 21.25 -14.73
C TYR A 19 1.16 19.75 -15.08
N GLU A 20 1.69 19.34 -16.23
CA GLU A 20 1.83 17.93 -16.60
C GLU A 20 2.77 17.17 -15.64
N ASN A 21 3.87 17.77 -15.19
CA ASN A 21 4.77 17.18 -14.22
C ASN A 21 4.16 17.12 -12.81
N ALA A 22 3.29 18.05 -12.43
CA ALA A 22 2.60 18.05 -11.15
C ALA A 22 1.47 16.99 -11.09
N ILE A 23 0.81 16.71 -12.21
CA ILE A 23 -0.25 15.69 -12.31
C ILE A 23 0.33 14.27 -12.22
N GLN A 24 1.56 14.05 -12.63
CA GLN A 24 2.21 12.73 -12.55
C GLN A 24 2.65 12.32 -11.13
N GLN A 25 2.66 13.24 -10.17
CA GLN A 25 3.28 12.97 -8.87
C GLN A 25 2.36 12.51 -7.75
N ASN A 26 1.05 12.77 -7.80
CA ASN A 26 0.18 12.29 -6.72
C ASN A 26 -1.23 12.06 -7.25
N GLU A 27 -1.50 10.86 -7.71
CA GLU A 27 -2.87 10.42 -7.89
C GLU A 27 -3.51 10.26 -6.51
N THR A 28 -4.41 11.19 -6.21
CA THR A 28 -5.14 11.20 -4.95
C THR A 28 -6.60 10.85 -5.20
N GLY A 29 -7.18 10.09 -4.29
CA GLY A 29 -8.60 9.81 -4.28
C GLY A 29 -9.29 10.46 -3.10
N THR A 30 -10.61 10.46 -3.12
CA THR A 30 -11.47 10.94 -2.04
C THR A 30 -12.26 9.77 -1.46
N ILE A 31 -12.27 9.65 -0.16
CA ILE A 31 -12.99 8.61 0.57
C ILE A 31 -14.50 8.89 0.47
N LEU A 32 -15.25 7.92 -0.02
CA LEU A 32 -16.70 7.98 -0.16
C LEU A 32 -17.43 7.40 1.05
N MET A 33 -16.86 6.36 1.65
CA MET A 33 -17.46 5.63 2.77
C MET A 33 -16.37 4.90 3.55
N VAL A 34 -16.55 4.82 4.87
CA VAL A 34 -15.71 4.03 5.77
C VAL A 34 -16.58 3.22 6.71
N GLY A 35 -16.23 1.97 6.96
CA GLY A 35 -16.88 1.11 7.94
C GLY A 35 -16.27 -0.28 7.99
N ASP A 36 -16.27 -0.86 9.17
CA ASP A 36 -15.81 -2.24 9.42
C ASP A 36 -14.38 -2.53 8.90
N GLY A 37 -13.47 -1.54 9.00
CA GLY A 37 -12.09 -1.67 8.54
C GLY A 37 -11.91 -1.58 7.01
N ILE A 38 -12.96 -1.17 6.29
CA ILE A 38 -12.95 -1.00 4.83
C ILE A 38 -13.26 0.45 4.50
N ALA A 39 -12.44 1.05 3.64
CA ALA A 39 -12.73 2.34 3.01
C ALA A 39 -13.05 2.14 1.53
N ARG A 40 -13.97 2.94 0.99
CA ARG A 40 -14.22 3.03 -0.43
C ARG A 40 -13.86 4.44 -0.91
N ALA A 41 -12.97 4.53 -1.89
CA ALA A 41 -12.49 5.80 -2.42
C ALA A 41 -12.75 5.93 -3.92
N SER A 42 -12.95 7.16 -4.39
CA SER A 42 -13.03 7.51 -5.81
C SER A 42 -11.77 8.26 -6.28
N GLY A 43 -11.56 8.36 -7.60
CA GLY A 43 -10.47 9.16 -8.18
C GLY A 43 -9.13 8.45 -8.32
N LEU A 44 -9.02 7.19 -7.91
CA LEU A 44 -7.80 6.37 -8.00
C LEU A 44 -7.76 5.56 -9.31
N VAL A 45 -7.82 6.24 -10.46
CA VAL A 45 -8.04 5.60 -11.78
C VAL A 45 -6.95 4.59 -12.16
N ASN A 46 -5.69 4.87 -11.83
CA ASN A 46 -4.56 4.00 -12.18
C ASN A 46 -4.13 3.10 -11.02
N CYS A 47 -4.95 2.95 -9.96
CA CYS A 47 -4.63 2.12 -8.81
C CYS A 47 -4.48 0.64 -9.22
N MET A 48 -3.48 -0.02 -8.67
CA MET A 48 -3.24 -1.45 -8.88
C MET A 48 -3.90 -2.28 -7.76
N SER A 49 -4.35 -3.48 -8.10
CA SER A 49 -4.79 -4.44 -7.07
C SER A 49 -3.61 -4.80 -6.16
N GLY A 50 -3.84 -4.77 -4.84
CA GLY A 50 -2.79 -4.98 -3.86
C GLY A 50 -1.87 -3.76 -3.65
N GLU A 51 -2.19 -2.60 -4.21
CA GLU A 51 -1.40 -1.38 -4.01
C GLU A 51 -1.54 -0.85 -2.58
N LEU A 52 -0.41 -0.42 -2.01
CA LEU A 52 -0.38 0.28 -0.73
C LEU A 52 -0.86 1.71 -0.92
N LEU A 53 -1.83 2.11 -0.14
CA LEU A 53 -2.42 3.45 -0.12
C LEU A 53 -2.16 4.10 1.23
N GLU A 54 -1.93 5.40 1.23
CA GLU A 54 -1.69 6.21 2.43
C GLU A 54 -2.87 7.15 2.66
N PHE A 55 -3.44 7.11 3.85
CA PHE A 55 -4.50 8.01 4.28
C PHE A 55 -3.92 9.31 4.84
N GLU A 56 -4.77 10.32 5.00
CA GLU A 56 -4.38 11.66 5.46
C GLU A 56 -3.86 11.65 6.90
N ASP A 57 -4.33 10.74 7.73
CA ASP A 57 -3.87 10.54 9.11
C ASP A 57 -2.53 9.78 9.23
N GLY A 58 -1.94 9.36 8.11
CA GLY A 58 -0.70 8.58 8.07
C GLY A 58 -0.89 7.07 8.24
N SER A 59 -2.12 6.59 8.34
CA SER A 59 -2.43 5.16 8.29
C SER A 59 -2.33 4.62 6.87
N PHE A 60 -2.26 3.30 6.74
CA PHE A 60 -2.13 2.63 5.46
C PHE A 60 -3.28 1.67 5.19
N GLY A 61 -3.52 1.43 3.93
CA GLY A 61 -4.47 0.42 3.49
C GLY A 61 -4.03 -0.24 2.18
N MET A 62 -4.68 -1.33 1.84
CA MET A 62 -4.44 -2.08 0.61
C MET A 62 -5.65 -2.01 -0.31
N ALA A 63 -5.42 -1.65 -1.57
CA ALA A 63 -6.45 -1.70 -2.60
C ALA A 63 -6.79 -3.17 -2.91
N GLN A 64 -8.02 -3.56 -2.62
CA GLN A 64 -8.47 -4.95 -2.81
C GLN A 64 -9.34 -5.10 -4.07
N ASN A 65 -10.43 -4.34 -4.15
CA ASN A 65 -11.35 -4.36 -5.29
C ASN A 65 -11.25 -3.08 -6.09
N LEU A 66 -11.04 -3.23 -7.39
CA LEU A 66 -11.04 -2.14 -8.35
C LEU A 66 -12.34 -2.19 -9.13
N GLU A 67 -13.21 -1.21 -8.90
CA GLU A 67 -14.45 -1.00 -9.62
C GLU A 67 -14.29 0.16 -10.62
N GLU A 68 -15.21 0.33 -11.54
CA GLU A 68 -15.14 1.36 -12.58
C GLU A 68 -14.98 2.78 -12.01
N ASN A 69 -15.68 3.10 -10.92
CA ASN A 69 -15.73 4.44 -10.33
C ASN A 69 -15.20 4.51 -8.90
N SER A 70 -14.81 3.37 -8.30
CA SER A 70 -14.36 3.30 -6.93
C SER A 70 -13.33 2.20 -6.69
N VAL A 71 -12.56 2.35 -5.62
CA VAL A 71 -11.60 1.37 -5.14
C VAL A 71 -11.97 1.03 -3.70
N SER A 72 -12.13 -0.26 -3.41
CA SER A 72 -12.32 -0.74 -2.04
C SER A 72 -10.97 -1.04 -1.42
N ILE A 73 -10.73 -0.49 -0.23
CA ILE A 73 -9.45 -0.45 0.46
C ILE A 73 -9.63 -1.13 1.81
N VAL A 74 -8.81 -2.12 2.12
CA VAL A 74 -8.72 -2.71 3.45
C VAL A 74 -7.75 -1.89 4.29
N ILE A 75 -8.21 -1.38 5.43
CA ILE A 75 -7.43 -0.52 6.32
C ILE A 75 -6.53 -1.39 7.21
N PHE A 76 -5.27 -0.99 7.35
CA PHE A 76 -4.32 -1.64 8.26
C PHE A 76 -4.28 -0.91 9.61
N GLY A 77 -5.12 -1.33 10.53
CA GLY A 77 -5.20 -0.74 11.86
C GLY A 77 -6.61 -0.27 12.23
N SER A 78 -6.70 0.81 13.01
CA SER A 78 -7.98 1.41 13.38
C SER A 78 -8.47 2.34 12.27
N ASP A 79 -9.79 2.35 12.06
CA ASP A 79 -10.49 3.23 11.13
C ASP A 79 -11.11 4.48 11.82
N GLU A 80 -10.87 4.64 13.14
CA GLU A 80 -11.49 5.70 13.95
C GLU A 80 -11.18 7.12 13.46
N ASN A 81 -10.00 7.33 12.88
CA ASN A 81 -9.56 8.65 12.41
C ASN A 81 -9.79 8.86 10.90
N ILE A 82 -10.31 7.85 10.21
CA ILE A 82 -10.55 7.90 8.78
C ILE A 82 -12.01 8.24 8.55
N GLY A 83 -12.28 9.34 7.85
CA GLY A 83 -13.63 9.83 7.60
C GLY A 83 -13.95 10.02 6.11
N GLU A 84 -15.25 10.11 5.82
CA GLU A 84 -15.73 10.45 4.48
C GLU A 84 -15.25 11.85 4.06
N GLY A 85 -14.88 12.00 2.79
CA GLY A 85 -14.37 13.25 2.23
C GLY A 85 -12.86 13.48 2.43
N GLN A 86 -12.18 12.68 3.24
CA GLN A 86 -10.72 12.75 3.38
C GLN A 86 -10.01 12.24 2.14
N THR A 87 -8.74 12.60 2.04
CA THR A 87 -7.89 12.28 0.91
C THR A 87 -7.13 10.97 1.15
N VAL A 88 -7.04 10.14 0.13
CA VAL A 88 -6.17 8.96 0.10
C VAL A 88 -5.18 9.09 -1.06
N LYS A 89 -3.91 8.75 -0.81
CA LYS A 89 -2.81 8.86 -1.79
C LYS A 89 -2.31 7.50 -2.21
N ARG A 90 -1.98 7.38 -3.50
CA ARG A 90 -1.30 6.22 -4.04
C ARG A 90 0.19 6.25 -3.69
N THR A 91 0.74 5.08 -3.35
CA THR A 91 2.20 4.92 -3.19
C THR A 91 2.87 4.38 -4.44
N GLY A 92 2.10 3.85 -5.41
CA GLY A 92 2.62 3.20 -6.62
C GLY A 92 3.34 1.88 -6.35
N LYS A 93 3.20 1.31 -5.15
CA LYS A 93 3.87 0.07 -4.73
C LYS A 93 2.85 -0.95 -4.24
N VAL A 94 2.99 -2.18 -4.67
CA VAL A 94 2.23 -3.30 -4.11
C VAL A 94 2.67 -3.54 -2.67
N VAL A 95 1.71 -3.84 -1.80
CA VAL A 95 1.99 -4.12 -0.38
C VAL A 95 3.00 -5.25 -0.27
N SER A 96 4.13 -4.94 0.33
CA SER A 96 5.25 -5.86 0.50
C SER A 96 5.87 -5.70 1.88
N VAL A 97 6.45 -6.77 2.39
CA VAL A 97 7.12 -6.80 3.68
C VAL A 97 8.60 -7.07 3.51
N PRO A 98 9.45 -6.50 4.36
CA PRO A 98 10.87 -6.82 4.38
C PRO A 98 11.08 -8.29 4.76
N VAL A 99 12.07 -8.92 4.16
CA VAL A 99 12.42 -10.32 4.40
C VAL A 99 13.94 -10.45 4.55
N GLY A 100 14.41 -11.62 4.97
CA GLY A 100 15.83 -11.94 5.11
C GLY A 100 16.29 -12.04 6.56
N ASP A 101 17.58 -12.31 6.75
CA ASP A 101 18.19 -12.59 8.05
C ASP A 101 18.10 -11.41 9.03
N ALA A 102 18.01 -10.17 8.51
CA ALA A 102 17.84 -8.99 9.34
C ALA A 102 16.52 -8.95 10.13
N MET A 103 15.54 -9.79 9.74
CA MET A 103 14.25 -9.90 10.41
C MET A 103 14.27 -10.90 11.58
N VAL A 104 15.32 -11.74 11.68
CA VAL A 104 15.40 -12.77 12.70
C VAL A 104 15.52 -12.14 14.09
N GLY A 105 14.63 -12.53 15.01
CA GLY A 105 14.60 -12.00 16.37
C GLY A 105 13.98 -10.62 16.53
N ARG A 106 13.39 -10.03 15.47
CA ARG A 106 12.72 -8.73 15.48
C ARG A 106 11.21 -8.89 15.64
N VAL A 107 10.58 -7.91 16.27
CA VAL A 107 9.12 -7.81 16.34
C VAL A 107 8.66 -6.66 15.46
N VAL A 108 7.76 -6.96 14.53
CA VAL A 108 7.31 -6.01 13.51
C VAL A 108 5.77 -5.98 13.42
N ASN A 109 5.23 -4.87 12.91
CA ASN A 109 3.82 -4.79 12.57
C ASN A 109 3.53 -5.47 11.21
N ALA A 110 2.26 -5.40 10.75
CA ALA A 110 1.82 -6.01 9.49
C ALA A 110 2.55 -5.48 8.23
N LEU A 111 3.11 -4.28 8.29
CA LEU A 111 3.88 -3.66 7.22
C LEU A 111 5.39 -3.90 7.33
N GLY A 112 5.82 -4.68 8.32
CA GLY A 112 7.23 -4.96 8.56
C GLY A 112 7.99 -3.83 9.26
N GLN A 113 7.28 -2.86 9.84
CA GLN A 113 7.90 -1.81 10.63
C GLN A 113 8.22 -2.33 12.04
N PRO A 114 9.42 -2.07 12.58
CA PRO A 114 9.81 -2.56 13.90
C PRO A 114 9.00 -1.89 15.02
N ILE A 115 8.51 -2.70 15.94
CA ILE A 115 7.78 -2.27 17.16
C ILE A 115 8.49 -2.70 18.44
N ASP A 116 9.69 -3.28 18.33
CA ASP A 116 10.49 -3.82 19.42
C ASP A 116 11.42 -2.81 20.08
N GLY A 117 11.46 -1.56 19.59
CA GLY A 117 12.37 -0.53 20.10
C GLY A 117 13.85 -0.74 19.76
N ALA A 118 14.19 -1.76 18.98
CA ALA A 118 15.58 -2.07 18.60
C ALA A 118 16.09 -1.30 17.35
N GLY A 119 15.36 -0.25 16.94
CA GLY A 119 15.74 0.59 15.79
C GLY A 119 15.30 0.05 14.44
N PRO A 120 15.61 0.76 13.34
CA PRO A 120 15.19 0.38 11.99
C PRO A 120 15.83 -0.94 11.55
N ILE A 121 15.15 -1.64 10.64
CA ILE A 121 15.61 -2.88 10.03
C ILE A 121 16.25 -2.55 8.70
N ASP A 122 17.54 -2.83 8.57
CA ASP A 122 18.29 -2.63 7.32
C ASP A 122 18.19 -3.88 6.44
N THR A 123 17.19 -3.93 5.56
CA THR A 123 17.05 -4.98 4.55
C THR A 123 16.77 -4.36 3.19
N LYS A 124 17.30 -4.99 2.15
CA LYS A 124 17.05 -4.62 0.75
C LYS A 124 16.07 -5.57 0.07
N GLU A 125 15.72 -6.66 0.75
CA GLU A 125 14.86 -7.70 0.20
C GLU A 125 13.42 -7.50 0.69
N PHE A 126 12.48 -7.45 -0.26
CA PHE A 126 11.06 -7.31 0.00
C PHE A 126 10.30 -8.42 -0.72
N ARG A 127 9.23 -8.89 -0.10
CA ARG A 127 8.33 -9.87 -0.70
C ARG A 127 6.89 -9.35 -0.65
N PRO A 128 6.12 -9.46 -1.74
CA PRO A 128 4.70 -9.13 -1.72
C PRO A 128 3.96 -9.97 -0.68
N ILE A 129 3.01 -9.37 0.02
CA ILE A 129 2.18 -10.07 1.02
C ILE A 129 1.37 -11.17 0.33
N GLU A 130 0.78 -10.86 -0.82
CA GLU A 130 0.05 -11.84 -1.62
C GLU A 130 0.98 -12.50 -2.63
N SER A 131 1.11 -13.83 -2.53
CA SER A 131 1.86 -14.64 -3.49
C SER A 131 1.08 -15.93 -3.77
N LYS A 132 1.16 -16.43 -5.01
CA LYS A 132 0.57 -17.71 -5.37
C LYS A 132 1.18 -18.82 -4.51
N ALA A 133 0.32 -19.64 -3.90
CA ALA A 133 0.76 -20.87 -3.25
C ALA A 133 1.33 -21.83 -4.30
N PRO A 134 2.36 -22.65 -3.94
CA PRO A 134 2.87 -23.68 -4.82
C PRO A 134 1.78 -24.65 -5.25
N GLY A 135 1.76 -25.00 -6.54
CA GLY A 135 0.84 -25.98 -7.10
C GLY A 135 1.08 -27.39 -6.55
N ILE A 136 0.16 -28.30 -6.82
CA ILE A 136 0.25 -29.69 -6.30
C ILE A 136 1.51 -30.41 -6.81
N CYS A 137 1.93 -30.13 -8.04
CA CYS A 137 3.14 -30.73 -8.64
C CYS A 137 4.44 -30.14 -8.07
N GLU A 138 4.39 -28.95 -7.52
CA GLU A 138 5.56 -28.26 -6.94
C GLU A 138 5.75 -28.58 -5.46
N ARG A 139 4.71 -29.12 -4.80
CA ARG A 139 4.77 -29.46 -3.40
C ARG A 139 5.44 -30.80 -3.18
N ARG A 140 6.38 -30.83 -2.22
CA ARG A 140 6.94 -32.07 -1.73
C ARG A 140 5.90 -32.79 -0.86
N SER A 141 5.85 -34.12 -0.93
CA SER A 141 5.06 -34.94 0.00
C SER A 141 5.47 -34.66 1.45
N VAL A 142 4.54 -34.79 2.37
CA VAL A 142 4.81 -34.62 3.81
C VAL A 142 5.86 -35.66 4.24
N TYR A 143 6.97 -35.17 4.73
CA TYR A 143 8.11 -36.01 5.17
C TYR A 143 8.57 -35.66 6.60
N GLN A 144 8.09 -34.57 7.16
CA GLN A 144 8.48 -34.10 8.49
C GLN A 144 7.28 -33.42 9.14
N PRO A 145 6.95 -33.77 10.41
CA PRO A 145 5.91 -33.07 11.16
C PRO A 145 6.37 -31.67 11.53
N LEU A 146 5.46 -30.72 11.50
CA LEU A 146 5.70 -29.36 12.01
C LEU A 146 5.35 -29.33 13.50
N GLN A 147 6.36 -29.27 14.35
CA GLN A 147 6.19 -29.13 15.79
C GLN A 147 5.98 -27.66 16.12
N THR A 148 4.76 -27.29 16.54
CA THR A 148 4.39 -25.90 16.81
C THR A 148 4.72 -25.47 18.26
N GLY A 149 4.92 -26.42 19.16
CA GLY A 149 5.07 -26.19 20.61
C GLY A 149 3.74 -25.95 21.33
N ILE A 150 2.63 -25.94 20.61
CA ILE A 150 1.28 -25.78 21.18
C ILE A 150 0.69 -27.17 21.43
N LYS A 151 0.53 -27.56 22.69
CA LYS A 151 0.06 -28.90 23.08
C LYS A 151 -1.23 -29.31 22.38
N ALA A 152 -2.19 -28.41 22.26
CA ALA A 152 -3.49 -28.69 21.65
C ALA A 152 -3.38 -29.02 20.15
N ILE A 153 -2.41 -28.47 19.45
CA ILE A 153 -2.17 -28.70 18.04
C ILE A 153 -1.31 -29.94 17.84
N ASP A 154 -0.21 -30.05 18.57
CA ASP A 154 0.77 -31.11 18.38
C ASP A 154 0.30 -32.47 18.90
N SER A 155 -0.79 -32.52 19.68
CA SER A 155 -1.38 -33.75 20.21
C SER A 155 -2.43 -34.41 19.30
N MET A 156 -2.84 -33.73 18.24
CA MET A 156 -3.79 -34.25 17.23
C MET A 156 -3.04 -34.80 16.02
#